data_c7ef4f55445499eb552cbcc80d56f847
#
_entry.id   c7ef4f55445499eb552cbcc80d56f847
#
_cell.length_a   1.000
_cell.length_b   1.000
_cell.length_c   1.000
_cell.angle_alpha   90.00
_cell.angle_beta   90.00
_cell.angle_gamma   90.00
#
_symmetry.space_group_name_H-M   'P 1'
#
loop_
_entity.id
_entity.type
_entity.pdbx_description
1 polymer ?
#
loop_
_entity_poly.entity_id
_entity_poly.type
_entity_poly.pdbx_seq_one_letter_code
_entity_poly.pdbx_strand_id
1 'polypeptide(L)'
;KGYAIDRAAAVLREHGFSHFLVEGGGDIFASGRKGSRAWLVGVRDPRGGPSDLVARLSIEDVAVVTSGDYERYRIVNGVRYHHIIDPRTGWPADGCRSVTILAKTAEQADALATGVFVLGPQEGLQLVERLAGVEAFIIDQQGEFLFSNGFLRYVVGKPTETVLPPAID
;
A
#
# COMPACT_ATOMS: atom_id res chain seq x y z
N LYS A 1 7.97 -8.26 7.81
CA LYS A 1 8.03 -8.65 6.39
C LYS A 1 8.94 -7.70 5.62
N GLY A 2 8.72 -6.38 5.71
CA GLY A 2 9.48 -5.36 4.99
C GLY A 2 10.99 -5.47 5.21
N TYR A 3 11.44 -5.65 6.45
CA TYR A 3 12.84 -5.90 6.76
C TYR A 3 13.42 -7.12 6.00
N ALA A 4 12.67 -8.22 5.92
CA ALA A 4 13.14 -9.41 5.21
C ALA A 4 13.28 -9.15 3.69
N ILE A 5 12.35 -8.39 3.11
CA ILE A 5 12.41 -7.96 1.71
C ILE A 5 13.63 -7.08 1.46
N ASP A 6 13.90 -6.11 2.34
CA ASP A 6 15.09 -5.24 2.24
C ASP A 6 16.39 -6.02 2.38
N ARG A 7 16.44 -7.04 3.26
CA ARG A 7 17.60 -7.94 3.38
C ARG A 7 17.80 -8.76 2.12
N ALA A 8 16.74 -9.30 1.53
CA ALA A 8 16.82 -10.04 0.26
C ALA A 8 17.30 -9.11 -0.87
N ALA A 9 16.78 -7.89 -0.94
CA ALA A 9 17.22 -6.88 -1.91
C ALA A 9 18.72 -6.53 -1.75
N ALA A 10 19.20 -6.41 -0.49
CA ALA A 10 20.61 -6.17 -0.21
C ALA A 10 21.50 -7.30 -0.74
N VAL A 11 21.13 -8.56 -0.47
CA VAL A 11 21.86 -9.74 -0.96
C VAL A 11 21.92 -9.76 -2.50
N LEU A 12 20.81 -9.45 -3.18
CA LEU A 12 20.81 -9.37 -4.64
C LEU A 12 21.79 -8.31 -5.15
N ARG A 13 21.83 -7.12 -4.51
CA ARG A 13 22.78 -6.06 -4.87
C ARG A 13 24.25 -6.48 -4.63
N GLU A 14 24.53 -7.15 -3.52
CA GLU A 14 25.88 -7.70 -3.23
C GLU A 14 26.35 -8.70 -4.29
N HIS A 15 25.41 -9.41 -4.93
CA HIS A 15 25.69 -10.32 -6.04
C HIS A 15 25.67 -9.65 -7.42
N GLY A 16 25.63 -8.32 -7.48
CA GLY A 16 25.73 -7.55 -8.73
C GLY A 16 24.40 -7.36 -9.48
N PHE A 17 23.27 -7.76 -8.93
CA PHE A 17 21.98 -7.48 -9.54
C PHE A 17 21.53 -6.05 -9.22
N SER A 18 21.19 -5.28 -10.26
CA SER A 18 20.68 -3.91 -10.13
C SER A 18 19.20 -3.79 -10.54
N HIS A 19 18.68 -4.75 -11.29
CA HIS A 19 17.32 -4.77 -11.80
C HIS A 19 16.58 -6.02 -11.32
N PHE A 20 15.76 -5.89 -10.30
CA PHE A 20 15.03 -7.02 -9.72
C PHE A 20 13.77 -6.55 -9.02
N LEU A 21 12.88 -7.51 -8.74
CA LEU A 21 11.72 -7.33 -7.90
C LEU A 21 11.75 -8.44 -6.83
N VAL A 22 11.62 -8.03 -5.56
CA VAL A 22 11.43 -8.94 -4.44
C VAL A 22 9.99 -8.82 -3.98
N GLU A 23 9.31 -9.94 -3.88
CA GLU A 23 7.94 -10.02 -3.38
C GLU A 23 7.89 -11.00 -2.20
N GLY A 24 7.18 -10.62 -1.15
CA GLY A 24 6.99 -11.44 0.03
C GLY A 24 5.60 -11.22 0.65
N GLY A 25 4.65 -12.12 0.33
CA GLY A 25 3.30 -12.06 0.89
C GLY A 25 2.50 -10.81 0.54
N GLY A 26 2.65 -10.34 -0.70
CA GLY A 26 2.00 -9.15 -1.23
C GLY A 26 2.77 -7.85 -1.07
N ASP A 27 3.82 -7.83 -0.24
CA ASP A 27 4.71 -6.68 -0.13
C ASP A 27 5.80 -6.78 -1.18
N ILE A 28 6.13 -5.66 -1.82
CA ILE A 28 7.02 -5.62 -2.99
C ILE A 28 8.10 -4.57 -2.78
N PHE A 29 9.32 -4.89 -3.19
CA PHE A 29 10.37 -3.92 -3.46
C PHE A 29 10.86 -4.09 -4.91
N ALA A 30 10.85 -3.01 -5.68
CA ALA A 30 11.38 -2.96 -7.03
C ALA A 30 12.69 -2.19 -7.06
N SER A 31 13.75 -2.80 -7.61
CA SER A 31 15.02 -2.13 -7.88
C SER A 31 15.20 -1.96 -9.39
N GLY A 32 15.59 -0.73 -9.80
CA GLY A 32 15.80 -0.41 -11.20
C GLY A 32 14.57 -0.71 -12.08
N ARG A 33 14.82 -1.22 -13.29
CA ARG A 33 13.80 -1.36 -14.35
C ARG A 33 13.72 -2.78 -14.90
N LYS A 34 12.55 -3.15 -15.43
CA LYS A 34 12.36 -4.38 -16.20
C LYS A 34 12.69 -4.12 -17.68
N GLY A 35 13.98 -4.28 -18.04
CA GLY A 35 14.48 -3.85 -19.34
C GLY A 35 14.40 -2.33 -19.48
N SER A 36 13.69 -1.82 -20.49
CA SER A 36 13.51 -0.38 -20.71
C SER A 36 12.32 0.23 -19.93
N ARG A 37 11.52 -0.58 -19.24
CA ARG A 37 10.27 -0.14 -18.61
C ARG A 37 10.40 -0.20 -17.09
N ALA A 38 9.71 0.71 -16.38
CA ALA A 38 9.50 0.59 -14.95
C ALA A 38 8.69 -0.68 -14.61
N TRP A 39 8.76 -1.13 -13.38
CA TRP A 39 7.97 -2.27 -12.91
C TRP A 39 6.50 -1.85 -12.77
N LEU A 40 5.58 -2.74 -13.19
CA LEU A 40 4.15 -2.53 -13.02
C LEU A 40 3.65 -3.38 -11.85
N VAL A 41 2.99 -2.74 -10.90
CA VAL A 41 2.42 -3.35 -9.70
C VAL A 41 0.95 -2.98 -9.60
N GLY A 42 0.10 -3.95 -9.25
CA GLY A 42 -1.32 -3.74 -9.02
C GLY A 42 -1.64 -3.48 -7.55
N VAL A 43 -2.53 -2.54 -7.28
CA VAL A 43 -3.17 -2.39 -5.97
C VAL A 43 -4.52 -3.10 -6.03
N ARG A 44 -4.70 -4.10 -5.18
CA ARG A 44 -5.90 -4.95 -5.17
C ARG A 44 -7.13 -4.19 -4.66
N ASP A 45 -8.28 -4.48 -5.26
CA ASP A 45 -9.56 -4.09 -4.69
C ASP A 45 -9.83 -4.89 -3.39
N PRO A 46 -10.00 -4.24 -2.22
CA PRO A 46 -10.26 -4.93 -0.96
C PRO A 46 -11.63 -5.63 -0.90
N ARG A 47 -12.51 -5.38 -1.85
CA ARG A 47 -13.86 -5.98 -1.94
C ARG A 47 -14.09 -6.72 -3.25
N GLY A 48 -13.16 -6.64 -4.17
CA GLY A 48 -13.18 -7.34 -5.45
C GLY A 48 -12.68 -8.78 -5.38
N GLY A 49 -12.66 -9.43 -6.53
CA GLY A 49 -12.05 -10.74 -6.71
C GLY A 49 -10.51 -10.72 -6.65
N PRO A 50 -9.86 -11.88 -6.69
CA PRO A 50 -8.40 -11.98 -6.57
C PRO A 50 -7.60 -11.19 -7.61
N SER A 51 -8.19 -10.94 -8.79
CA SER A 51 -7.56 -10.24 -9.91
C SER A 51 -8.03 -8.79 -10.06
N ASP A 52 -8.97 -8.34 -9.23
CA ASP A 52 -9.53 -7.01 -9.36
C ASP A 52 -8.57 -5.98 -8.76
N LEU A 53 -8.30 -4.94 -9.52
CA LEU A 53 -7.35 -3.90 -9.16
C LEU A 53 -8.06 -2.55 -9.16
N VAL A 54 -7.80 -1.75 -8.14
CA VAL A 54 -8.24 -0.35 -8.05
C VAL A 54 -7.21 0.61 -8.67
N ALA A 55 -5.94 0.23 -8.71
CA ALA A 55 -4.89 1.02 -9.34
C ALA A 55 -3.79 0.14 -9.92
N ARG A 56 -3.06 0.68 -10.91
CA ARG A 56 -1.80 0.12 -11.41
C ARG A 56 -0.72 1.17 -11.24
N LEU A 57 0.41 0.77 -10.67
CA LEU A 57 1.52 1.63 -10.36
C LEU A 57 2.72 1.30 -11.23
N SER A 58 3.39 2.33 -11.74
CA SER A 58 4.68 2.25 -12.41
C SER A 58 5.76 2.69 -11.42
N ILE A 59 6.63 1.77 -11.02
CA ILE A 59 7.57 1.98 -9.93
C ILE A 59 9.00 1.64 -10.34
N GLU A 60 9.95 2.37 -9.75
CA GLU A 60 11.39 2.17 -9.90
C GLU A 60 12.05 2.59 -8.57
N ASP A 61 12.90 1.75 -8.00
CA ASP A 61 13.61 1.97 -6.73
C ASP A 61 12.70 2.33 -5.55
N VAL A 62 11.55 1.67 -5.45
CA VAL A 62 10.49 1.94 -4.47
C VAL A 62 9.90 0.63 -3.96
N ALA A 63 9.55 0.61 -2.68
CA ALA A 63 8.71 -0.42 -2.06
C ALA A 63 7.24 -0.04 -2.16
N VAL A 64 6.38 -1.04 -2.34
CA VAL A 64 4.92 -0.94 -2.28
C VAL A 64 4.41 -1.99 -1.31
N VAL A 65 3.76 -1.56 -0.26
CA VAL A 65 3.22 -2.44 0.79
C VAL A 65 1.77 -2.07 1.08
N THR A 66 0.94 -3.07 1.25
CA THR A 66 -0.47 -2.87 1.56
C THR A 66 -0.89 -3.62 2.83
N SER A 67 -1.46 -2.89 3.77
CA SER A 67 -2.22 -3.45 4.91
C SER A 67 -3.71 -3.36 4.62
N GLY A 68 -4.45 -4.46 4.88
CA GLY A 68 -5.87 -4.52 4.57
C GLY A 68 -6.67 -5.43 5.50
N ASP A 69 -7.95 -5.10 5.68
CA ASP A 69 -8.90 -5.84 6.52
C ASP A 69 -9.35 -7.17 5.88
N TYR A 70 -8.95 -7.44 4.65
CA TYR A 70 -9.36 -8.59 3.84
C TYR A 70 -8.33 -9.73 3.82
N GLU A 71 -7.13 -9.52 4.34
CA GLU A 71 -6.07 -10.54 4.32
C GLU A 71 -6.35 -11.68 5.32
N ARG A 72 -6.62 -11.32 6.57
CA ARG A 72 -6.90 -12.27 7.65
C ARG A 72 -8.06 -11.75 8.50
N TYR A 73 -9.24 -12.36 8.33
CA TYR A 73 -10.45 -11.91 9.04
C TYR A 73 -11.41 -13.06 9.29
N ARG A 74 -12.37 -12.82 10.18
CA ARG A 74 -13.59 -13.64 10.37
C ARG A 74 -14.81 -12.73 10.31
N ILE A 75 -15.92 -13.26 9.81
CA ILE A 75 -17.22 -12.57 9.88
C ILE A 75 -18.05 -13.23 10.96
N VAL A 76 -18.50 -12.44 11.92
CA VAL A 76 -19.38 -12.88 13.01
C VAL A 76 -20.56 -11.91 13.04
N ASN A 77 -21.79 -12.43 12.88
CA ASN A 77 -23.02 -11.63 12.84
C ASN A 77 -22.95 -10.45 11.84
N GLY A 78 -22.34 -10.65 10.67
CA GLY A 78 -22.18 -9.60 9.64
C GLY A 78 -21.04 -8.61 9.89
N VAL A 79 -20.38 -8.66 11.04
CA VAL A 79 -19.23 -7.81 11.39
C VAL A 79 -17.93 -8.50 11.04
N ARG A 80 -17.01 -7.75 10.39
CA ARG A 80 -15.67 -8.22 10.02
C ARG A 80 -14.69 -7.98 11.17
N TYR A 81 -14.08 -9.04 11.67
CA TYR A 81 -13.02 -9.02 12.68
C TYR A 81 -11.70 -9.43 12.01
N HIS A 82 -10.86 -8.46 11.73
CA HIS A 82 -9.56 -8.68 11.09
C HIS A 82 -8.40 -8.58 12.08
N HIS A 83 -7.21 -8.90 11.65
CA HIS A 83 -6.01 -9.07 12.49
C HIS A 83 -5.28 -7.76 12.85
N ILE A 84 -5.65 -6.62 12.26
CA ILE A 84 -5.03 -5.33 12.56
C ILE A 84 -5.77 -4.74 13.75
N ILE A 85 -5.13 -4.76 14.92
CA ILE A 85 -5.74 -4.35 16.19
C ILE A 85 -5.33 -2.92 16.52
N ASP A 86 -6.29 -2.11 16.90
CA ASP A 86 -6.04 -0.80 17.51
C ASP A 86 -5.61 -0.99 18.98
N PRO A 87 -4.35 -0.65 19.35
CA PRO A 87 -3.84 -0.84 20.70
C PRO A 87 -4.56 0.02 21.75
N ARG A 88 -5.27 1.06 21.34
CA ARG A 88 -6.03 1.94 22.23
C ARG A 88 -7.32 1.28 22.72
N THR A 89 -7.90 0.43 21.93
CA THR A 89 -9.21 -0.21 22.20
C THR A 89 -9.10 -1.72 22.43
N GLY A 90 -8.08 -2.37 21.88
CA GLY A 90 -7.94 -3.84 21.85
C GLY A 90 -8.84 -4.53 20.83
N TRP A 91 -9.57 -3.77 20.00
CA TRP A 91 -10.43 -4.27 18.93
C TRP A 91 -9.78 -4.05 17.55
N PRO A 92 -10.25 -4.75 16.50
CA PRO A 92 -9.86 -4.43 15.15
C PRO A 92 -10.02 -2.94 14.85
N ALA A 93 -8.99 -2.34 14.25
CA ALA A 93 -9.04 -0.95 13.84
C ALA A 93 -10.14 -0.76 12.79
N ASP A 94 -10.89 0.31 12.86
CA ASP A 94 -11.88 0.69 11.85
C ASP A 94 -11.44 1.98 11.13
N GLY A 95 -12.15 2.34 10.08
CA GLY A 95 -11.82 3.55 9.31
C GLY A 95 -11.18 3.25 7.95
N CYS A 96 -10.43 2.14 7.79
CA CYS A 96 -9.82 1.76 6.53
C CYS A 96 -10.20 0.35 6.09
N ARG A 97 -10.37 0.14 4.77
CA ARG A 97 -10.39 -1.19 4.13
C ARG A 97 -8.99 -1.62 3.73
N SER A 98 -8.20 -0.69 3.18
CA SER A 98 -6.81 -0.91 2.82
C SER A 98 -6.00 0.38 2.86
N VAL A 99 -4.70 0.22 3.13
CA VAL A 99 -3.70 1.28 3.08
C VAL A 99 -2.51 0.75 2.31
N THR A 100 -2.21 1.39 1.18
CA THR A 100 -1.01 1.11 0.38
C THR A 100 -0.02 2.24 0.58
N ILE A 101 1.19 1.89 1.00
CA ILE A 101 2.31 2.83 1.18
C ILE A 101 3.38 2.58 0.13
N LEU A 102 3.88 3.66 -0.45
CA LEU A 102 5.10 3.70 -1.24
C LEU A 102 6.18 4.37 -0.42
N ALA A 103 7.34 3.74 -0.29
CA ALA A 103 8.48 4.29 0.44
C ALA A 103 9.80 3.78 -0.14
N LYS A 104 10.91 4.38 0.28
CA LYS A 104 12.25 4.01 -0.19
C LYS A 104 12.68 2.62 0.24
N THR A 105 12.17 2.11 1.37
CA THR A 105 12.45 0.78 1.87
C THR A 105 11.16 0.03 2.18
N ALA A 106 11.20 -1.30 2.05
CA ALA A 106 10.05 -2.14 2.37
C ALA A 106 9.75 -2.15 3.87
N GLU A 107 10.77 -2.06 4.72
CA GLU A 107 10.61 -1.96 6.18
C GLU A 107 9.83 -0.71 6.57
N GLN A 108 10.17 0.45 6.00
CA GLN A 108 9.44 1.70 6.24
C GLN A 108 7.99 1.60 5.75
N ALA A 109 7.79 1.08 4.55
CA ALA A 109 6.46 0.93 3.96
C ALA A 109 5.58 -0.02 4.78
N ASP A 110 6.11 -1.17 5.24
CA ASP A 110 5.40 -2.18 6.03
C ASP A 110 4.96 -1.62 7.40
N ALA A 111 5.88 -0.93 8.10
CA ALA A 111 5.56 -0.29 9.37
C ALA A 111 4.48 0.80 9.22
N LEU A 112 4.64 1.66 8.20
CA LEU A 112 3.70 2.76 7.96
C LEU A 112 2.33 2.28 7.47
N ALA A 113 2.26 1.24 6.63
CA ALA A 113 0.99 0.73 6.14
C ALA A 113 0.08 0.29 7.29
N THR A 114 0.62 -0.42 8.28
CA THR A 114 -0.12 -0.83 9.47
C THR A 114 -0.40 0.35 10.41
N GLY A 115 0.58 1.22 10.63
CA GLY A 115 0.41 2.39 11.50
C GLY A 115 -0.66 3.36 10.98
N VAL A 116 -0.64 3.67 9.68
CA VAL A 116 -1.64 4.52 9.00
C VAL A 116 -3.01 3.87 9.04
N PHE A 117 -3.10 2.55 8.85
CA PHE A 117 -4.36 1.81 8.97
C PHE A 117 -5.00 1.98 10.36
N VAL A 118 -4.19 1.89 11.43
CA VAL A 118 -4.67 2.05 12.81
C VAL A 118 -5.04 3.50 13.14
N LEU A 119 -4.32 4.48 12.60
CA LEU A 119 -4.63 5.90 12.77
C LEU A 119 -5.95 6.30 12.08
N GLY A 120 -6.32 5.58 11.03
CA GLY A 120 -7.46 5.92 10.18
C GLY A 120 -7.08 6.88 9.03
N PRO A 121 -8.03 7.13 8.10
CA PRO A 121 -7.71 7.75 6.82
C PRO A 121 -7.22 9.19 6.94
N GLN A 122 -7.81 10.01 7.79
CA GLN A 122 -7.47 11.44 7.89
C GLN A 122 -6.14 11.66 8.62
N GLU A 123 -5.99 11.10 9.83
CA GLU A 123 -4.76 11.24 10.62
C GLU A 123 -3.60 10.53 9.94
N GLY A 124 -3.87 9.36 9.35
CA GLY A 124 -2.87 8.60 8.60
C GLY A 124 -2.35 9.35 7.38
N LEU A 125 -3.24 9.98 6.60
CA LEU A 125 -2.83 10.80 5.45
C LEU A 125 -2.03 12.02 5.90
N GLN A 126 -2.45 12.71 6.96
CA GLN A 126 -1.69 13.83 7.53
C GLN A 126 -0.30 13.42 8.02
N LEU A 127 -0.15 12.21 8.57
CA LEU A 127 1.17 11.68 8.93
C LEU A 127 2.05 11.51 7.70
N VAL A 128 1.52 10.86 6.64
CA VAL A 128 2.27 10.59 5.41
C VAL A 128 2.73 11.88 4.73
N GLU A 129 1.89 12.91 4.67
CA GLU A 129 2.24 14.22 4.07
C GLU A 129 3.42 14.92 4.76
N ARG A 130 3.75 14.56 5.99
CA ARG A 130 4.92 15.07 6.73
C ARG A 130 6.18 14.28 6.48
N LEU A 131 6.09 13.12 5.83
CA LEU A 131 7.21 12.20 5.62
C LEU A 131 7.76 12.34 4.21
N ALA A 132 9.01 12.78 4.11
CA ALA A 132 9.66 12.93 2.81
C ALA A 132 9.83 11.59 2.10
N GLY A 133 9.40 11.51 0.83
CA GLY A 133 9.57 10.31 -0.01
C GLY A 133 8.64 9.15 0.36
N VAL A 134 7.58 9.42 1.11
CA VAL A 134 6.51 8.45 1.41
C VAL A 134 5.23 8.92 0.74
N GLU A 135 4.52 8.00 0.11
CA GLU A 135 3.21 8.25 -0.48
C GLU A 135 2.21 7.20 0.01
N ALA A 136 0.96 7.59 0.09
CA ALA A 136 -0.13 6.72 0.51
C ALA A 136 -1.30 6.72 -0.45
N PHE A 137 -1.95 5.55 -0.55
CA PHE A 137 -3.29 5.39 -1.09
C PHE A 137 -4.13 4.64 -0.07
N ILE A 138 -5.20 5.25 0.36
CA ILE A 138 -6.09 4.74 1.41
C ILE A 138 -7.48 4.52 0.82
N ILE A 139 -8.06 3.39 1.11
CA ILE A 139 -9.48 3.13 0.86
C ILE A 139 -10.16 3.06 2.22
N ASP A 140 -11.05 3.99 2.49
CA ASP A 140 -11.76 4.06 3.76
C ASP A 140 -12.88 3.02 3.89
N GLN A 141 -13.58 3.00 5.02
CA GLN A 141 -14.68 2.05 5.27
C GLN A 141 -15.89 2.28 4.36
N GLN A 142 -16.08 3.48 3.82
CA GLN A 142 -17.12 3.81 2.85
C GLN A 142 -16.74 3.37 1.43
N GLY A 143 -15.45 3.14 1.19
CA GLY A 143 -14.88 2.83 -0.13
C GLY A 143 -14.39 4.06 -0.88
N GLU A 144 -14.34 5.20 -0.19
CA GLU A 144 -13.78 6.43 -0.73
C GLU A 144 -12.25 6.33 -0.82
N PHE A 145 -11.68 6.99 -1.81
CA PHE A 145 -10.26 6.97 -2.10
C PHE A 145 -9.59 8.26 -1.64
N LEU A 146 -8.62 8.10 -0.75
CA LEU A 146 -7.74 9.18 -0.32
C LEU A 146 -6.32 8.85 -0.73
N PHE A 147 -5.57 9.84 -1.17
CA PHE A 147 -4.18 9.66 -1.55
C PHE A 147 -3.35 10.91 -1.23
N SER A 148 -2.07 10.70 -0.96
CA SER A 148 -1.12 11.78 -0.75
C SER A 148 -0.84 12.54 -2.04
N ASN A 149 -0.36 13.78 -1.92
CA ASN A 149 -0.15 14.71 -3.03
C ASN A 149 0.74 14.16 -4.15
N GLY A 150 1.68 13.28 -3.82
CA GLY A 150 2.60 12.70 -4.79
C GLY A 150 2.22 11.33 -5.32
N PHE A 151 1.17 10.68 -4.79
CA PHE A 151 0.83 9.31 -5.16
C PHE A 151 0.48 9.16 -6.66
N LEU A 152 -0.27 10.11 -7.21
CA LEU A 152 -0.77 10.02 -8.60
C LEU A 152 0.33 9.97 -9.65
N ARG A 153 1.56 10.40 -9.35
CA ARG A 153 2.71 10.30 -10.27
C ARG A 153 3.13 8.86 -10.56
N TYR A 154 2.74 7.92 -9.70
CA TYR A 154 3.00 6.49 -9.88
C TYR A 154 1.88 5.76 -10.64
N VAL A 155 0.69 6.34 -10.73
CA VAL A 155 -0.48 5.70 -11.33
C VAL A 155 -0.37 5.64 -12.84
N VAL A 156 -0.61 4.46 -13.42
CA VAL A 156 -0.57 4.22 -14.88
C VAL A 156 -1.98 3.97 -15.41
N GLY A 157 -2.30 4.62 -16.51
CA GLY A 157 -3.62 4.53 -17.15
C GLY A 157 -4.58 5.58 -16.59
N LYS A 158 -5.79 5.62 -17.17
CA LYS A 158 -6.86 6.40 -16.54
C LYS A 158 -7.16 5.75 -15.20
N PRO A 159 -7.18 6.51 -14.11
CA PRO A 159 -7.81 6.03 -12.90
C PRO A 159 -9.20 5.51 -13.32
N THR A 160 -9.60 4.33 -12.90
CA THR A 160 -11.02 3.94 -12.99
C THR A 160 -11.82 5.11 -12.42
N GLU A 161 -12.99 5.43 -12.98
CA GLU A 161 -13.81 6.61 -12.59
C GLU A 161 -14.02 6.73 -11.07
N THR A 162 -13.68 5.69 -10.33
CA THR A 162 -13.68 5.57 -8.86
C THR A 162 -12.41 6.15 -8.17
N VAL A 163 -11.34 6.53 -8.87
CA VAL A 163 -10.05 6.99 -8.26
C VAL A 163 -9.97 8.52 -8.15
N LEU A 164 -10.87 9.25 -8.80
CA LEU A 164 -10.90 10.71 -8.68
C LEU A 164 -11.86 11.12 -7.57
N PRO A 165 -11.43 11.96 -6.61
CA PRO A 165 -12.38 12.63 -5.73
C PRO A 165 -13.35 13.44 -6.59
N PRO A 166 -14.63 13.62 -6.17
CA PRO A 166 -15.51 14.56 -6.83
C PRO A 166 -14.82 15.92 -6.90
N ALA A 167 -14.86 16.55 -8.08
CA ALA A 167 -14.31 17.88 -8.26
C ALA A 167 -14.90 18.79 -7.16
N ILE A 168 -14.03 19.41 -6.38
CA ILE A 168 -14.43 20.44 -5.42
C ILE A 168 -14.73 21.67 -6.27
N ASP A 169 -16.03 22.00 -6.40
CA ASP A 169 -16.50 23.27 -6.99
C ASP A 169 -16.11 24.46 -6.11
#